data_d9526fc658eb570be47c0d38df0edcde
#
_entry.id   d9526fc658eb570be47c0d38df0edcde
#
_cell.length_a   1.000
_cell.length_b   1.000
_cell.length_c   1.000
_cell.angle_alpha   90.00
_cell.angle_beta   90.00
_cell.angle_gamma   90.00
#
_symmetry.space_group_name_H-M   'P 1'
#
loop_
_entity.id
_entity.type
_entity.pdbx_description
1 polymer ?
#
loop_
_entity_poly.entity_id
_entity_poly.type
_entity_poly.pdbx_seq_one_letter_code
_entity_poly.pdbx_strand_id
1 'polypeptide(L)'
;MPIESFQIEVLDNPIPELVTWLPLKEKKNDFNPLDWKGNTESLISTHPKNPAILDAMVEMISSAKRHVFLFNWMLQYPEIEKTLASAANRLNGRVHVLTTLETSIHSRYSDDEESMNNLSRLQELAGKGVYIRLHPEAHAKFLIIDDELLVTSANIRDTSLEKNIETGIRVSDSKTVKSFHSFFSYLWLHEANQHIRPSKNDPRLGNPWHQAEKPDSPRATANAIWTLENRRMSLVKAIINKIKSAKKTLRISTYALSNAESGIGKQVVDELVNASKKGVEITILYHATDKAIGRPPRESEREGFLRLMRCKGVSMRGHPDLHAKHVIADNNSGLLFTANLDGNHGLDTGIEVGIRLSKEASQHLSEWHDILFESFPLELVVSPTVSELFKRKGTKLVQLPDLIMVSRIKQFDKIKNLLSDISQNSSVLCKRGNRWIKPESKSDRLLPKPYESRVEVPSIDSGYSINGINLVSKGEYIHVELFENSDFGLHHAHIAPGKYNLSLLKRYTNDEILELIEQYLPVPKEGVSLKEIFDNFKKNISSPHEVHFKFNLEGFEDYIKLNKKRGLLRVHEIKEQKIFPVVESDISD
;
A
#
# COMPACT_ATOMS: atom_id res chain seq x y z
N MET A 1 -39.23 9.78 23.40
CA MET A 1 -39.74 10.55 22.23
C MET A 1 -38.57 11.32 21.62
N PRO A 2 -38.53 11.53 20.33
CA PRO A 2 -37.52 12.35 19.72
C PRO A 2 -37.56 13.78 20.30
N ILE A 3 -36.38 14.34 20.65
CA ILE A 3 -36.29 15.70 21.15
C ILE A 3 -36.38 16.69 20.00
N GLU A 4 -35.74 16.36 18.88
CA GLU A 4 -35.80 17.15 17.67
C GLU A 4 -35.72 16.24 16.43
N SER A 5 -36.41 16.62 15.38
CA SER A 5 -36.38 15.95 14.09
C SER A 5 -35.89 16.93 13.02
N PHE A 6 -35.04 16.48 12.14
CA PHE A 6 -34.51 17.28 11.05
C PHE A 6 -34.21 16.42 9.80
N GLN A 7 -34.27 17.08 8.66
CA GLN A 7 -33.94 16.45 7.39
C GLN A 7 -32.50 16.77 7.00
N ILE A 8 -31.75 15.73 6.64
CA ILE A 8 -30.42 15.87 6.02
C ILE A 8 -30.50 15.44 4.54
N GLU A 9 -29.68 16.09 3.73
CA GLU A 9 -29.50 15.70 2.33
C GLU A 9 -28.02 15.36 2.11
N VAL A 10 -27.75 14.12 1.71
CA VAL A 10 -26.43 13.61 1.39
C VAL A 10 -26.20 13.78 -0.10
N LEU A 11 -25.19 14.57 -0.46
CA LEU A 11 -24.84 14.85 -1.84
C LEU A 11 -23.74 13.89 -2.30
N ASP A 12 -23.83 13.48 -3.57
CA ASP A 12 -22.77 12.67 -4.23
C ASP A 12 -21.65 13.56 -4.76
N ASN A 13 -21.01 14.26 -3.86
CA ASN A 13 -19.89 15.14 -4.19
C ASN A 13 -18.56 14.37 -4.29
N PRO A 14 -17.61 14.86 -5.10
CA PRO A 14 -16.25 14.36 -5.11
C PRO A 14 -15.62 14.42 -3.72
N ILE A 15 -14.89 13.37 -3.34
CA ILE A 15 -14.12 13.32 -2.08
C ILE A 15 -12.84 14.12 -2.29
N PRO A 16 -12.67 15.31 -1.64
CA PRO A 16 -11.54 16.16 -1.91
C PRO A 16 -10.21 15.45 -1.62
N GLU A 17 -9.23 15.68 -2.49
CA GLU A 17 -7.85 15.18 -2.34
C GLU A 17 -7.69 13.66 -2.16
N LEU A 18 -8.75 12.88 -2.30
CA LEU A 18 -8.62 11.45 -2.37
C LEU A 18 -8.04 11.06 -3.74
N VAL A 19 -6.87 10.47 -3.73
CA VAL A 19 -6.34 9.73 -4.88
C VAL A 19 -6.33 8.25 -4.52
N THR A 20 -6.85 7.40 -5.41
CA THR A 20 -6.99 5.97 -5.13
C THR A 20 -7.09 5.15 -6.41
N TRP A 21 -6.74 3.86 -6.30
CA TRP A 21 -6.95 2.90 -7.36
C TRP A 21 -8.38 2.39 -7.38
N LEU A 22 -8.98 2.32 -8.57
CA LEU A 22 -10.30 1.73 -8.77
C LEU A 22 -10.27 0.71 -9.91
N PRO A 23 -11.05 -0.38 -9.81
CA PRO A 23 -11.22 -1.32 -10.91
C PRO A 23 -11.86 -0.66 -12.13
N LEU A 24 -11.41 -1.01 -13.31
CA LEU A 24 -12.08 -0.67 -14.55
C LEU A 24 -13.40 -1.45 -14.69
N LYS A 25 -14.37 -0.85 -15.39
CA LYS A 25 -15.69 -1.47 -15.60
C LYS A 25 -15.62 -2.73 -16.46
N GLU A 26 -14.70 -2.72 -17.42
CA GLU A 26 -14.47 -3.84 -18.33
C GLU A 26 -13.06 -4.37 -18.11
N LYS A 27 -12.95 -5.66 -17.77
CA LYS A 27 -11.66 -6.33 -17.61
C LYS A 27 -11.27 -6.96 -18.93
N LYS A 28 -10.17 -6.50 -19.51
CA LYS A 28 -9.44 -7.24 -20.54
C LYS A 28 -8.14 -7.70 -19.91
N ASN A 29 -8.05 -8.92 -19.44
CA ASN A 29 -6.86 -9.46 -18.77
C ASN A 29 -5.90 -10.18 -19.72
N ASP A 30 -6.19 -10.21 -21.00
CA ASP A 30 -5.37 -10.94 -21.99
C ASP A 30 -4.54 -9.94 -22.81
N PHE A 31 -3.24 -10.07 -22.71
CA PHE A 31 -2.28 -9.39 -23.56
C PHE A 31 -1.22 -10.38 -24.04
N ASN A 32 -0.73 -10.17 -25.25
CA ASN A 32 0.32 -10.99 -25.82
C ASN A 32 1.69 -10.61 -25.22
N PRO A 33 2.60 -11.58 -25.04
CA PRO A 33 3.97 -11.29 -24.65
C PRO A 33 4.67 -10.42 -25.69
N LEU A 34 5.63 -9.61 -25.25
CA LEU A 34 6.55 -8.93 -26.13
C LEU A 34 7.58 -9.95 -26.64
N ASP A 35 7.59 -10.17 -27.95
CA ASP A 35 8.61 -10.95 -28.65
C ASP A 35 8.90 -10.24 -29.99
N TRP A 36 9.99 -9.48 -30.02
CA TRP A 36 10.43 -8.78 -31.22
C TRP A 36 11.91 -9.05 -31.47
N LYS A 37 12.28 -9.31 -32.72
CA LYS A 37 13.65 -9.60 -33.15
C LYS A 37 14.09 -8.65 -34.23
N GLY A 38 15.09 -7.82 -33.92
CA GLY A 38 15.83 -7.00 -34.87
C GLY A 38 17.21 -7.62 -35.17
N ASN A 39 18.06 -6.85 -35.84
CA ASN A 39 19.40 -7.33 -36.27
C ASN A 39 20.37 -7.53 -35.10
N THR A 40 20.45 -6.56 -34.18
CA THR A 40 21.39 -6.55 -33.04
C THR A 40 20.70 -6.38 -31.70
N GLU A 41 19.40 -6.24 -31.71
CA GLU A 41 18.55 -6.10 -30.54
C GLU A 41 17.33 -7.01 -30.68
N SER A 42 16.87 -7.58 -29.55
CA SER A 42 15.56 -8.21 -29.47
C SER A 42 14.92 -7.93 -28.13
N LEU A 43 13.61 -7.73 -28.13
CA LEU A 43 12.80 -7.46 -26.94
C LEU A 43 12.01 -8.73 -26.56
N ILE A 44 12.00 -9.01 -25.29
CA ILE A 44 11.23 -10.13 -24.71
C ILE A 44 10.51 -9.67 -23.46
N SER A 45 9.40 -10.31 -23.11
CA SER A 45 8.73 -10.10 -21.83
C SER A 45 8.37 -11.41 -21.16
N THR A 46 8.39 -11.42 -19.84
CA THR A 46 7.79 -12.47 -19.02
C THR A 46 6.43 -12.00 -18.52
N HIS A 47 5.49 -12.89 -18.43
CA HIS A 47 4.21 -12.74 -17.74
C HIS A 47 3.72 -14.14 -17.30
N PRO A 48 2.68 -14.26 -16.46
CA PRO A 48 2.15 -15.54 -16.07
C PRO A 48 1.91 -16.45 -17.28
N LYS A 49 2.46 -17.67 -17.26
CA LYS A 49 2.43 -18.70 -18.35
C LYS A 49 3.39 -18.46 -19.53
N ASN A 50 4.25 -17.44 -19.51
CA ASN A 50 5.28 -17.26 -20.53
C ASN A 50 6.61 -16.79 -19.89
N PRO A 51 7.48 -17.71 -19.45
CA PRO A 51 8.74 -17.40 -18.77
C PRO A 51 9.88 -17.06 -19.75
N ALA A 52 9.64 -16.28 -20.80
CA ALA A 52 10.59 -16.04 -21.89
C ALA A 52 11.94 -15.47 -21.43
N ILE A 53 11.99 -14.68 -20.35
CA ILE A 53 13.26 -14.18 -19.81
C ILE A 53 14.04 -15.32 -19.15
N LEU A 54 13.38 -16.22 -18.42
CA LEU A 54 13.99 -17.41 -17.84
C LEU A 54 14.58 -18.30 -18.95
N ASP A 55 13.78 -18.60 -19.97
CA ASP A 55 14.19 -19.43 -21.10
C ASP A 55 15.42 -18.82 -21.81
N ALA A 56 15.40 -17.51 -22.04
CA ALA A 56 16.53 -16.78 -22.61
C ALA A 56 17.79 -16.87 -21.74
N MET A 57 17.66 -16.72 -20.42
CA MET A 57 18.80 -16.83 -19.51
C MET A 57 19.38 -18.25 -19.50
N VAL A 58 18.54 -19.27 -19.44
CA VAL A 58 18.95 -20.69 -19.46
C VAL A 58 19.63 -21.02 -20.79
N GLU A 59 19.05 -20.62 -21.91
CA GLU A 59 19.62 -20.79 -23.25
C GLU A 59 21.00 -20.14 -23.35
N MET A 60 21.10 -18.86 -23.00
CA MET A 60 22.35 -18.10 -23.07
C MET A 60 23.45 -18.70 -22.19
N ILE A 61 23.15 -19.02 -20.92
CA ILE A 61 24.15 -19.63 -20.01
C ILE A 61 24.59 -21.01 -20.52
N SER A 62 23.67 -21.79 -21.04
CA SER A 62 23.95 -23.13 -21.56
C SER A 62 24.80 -23.10 -22.83
N SER A 63 24.63 -22.10 -23.68
CA SER A 63 25.37 -21.94 -24.94
C SER A 63 26.74 -21.28 -24.78
N ALA A 64 27.06 -20.71 -23.62
CA ALA A 64 28.32 -19.99 -23.34
C ALA A 64 29.56 -20.84 -23.68
N LYS A 65 30.52 -20.25 -24.40
CA LYS A 65 31.78 -20.90 -24.82
C LYS A 65 33.01 -20.34 -24.13
N ARG A 66 32.98 -19.09 -23.72
CA ARG A 66 34.13 -18.37 -23.15
C ARG A 66 33.96 -17.98 -21.71
N HIS A 67 32.85 -17.29 -21.37
CA HIS A 67 32.58 -16.78 -20.04
C HIS A 67 31.10 -16.47 -19.81
N VAL A 68 30.74 -16.40 -18.54
CA VAL A 68 29.44 -15.95 -18.04
C VAL A 68 29.67 -14.88 -17.00
N PHE A 69 29.11 -13.68 -17.18
CA PHE A 69 29.05 -12.63 -16.17
C PHE A 69 27.60 -12.31 -15.88
N LEU A 70 27.20 -12.59 -14.66
CA LEU A 70 25.84 -12.31 -14.17
C LEU A 70 25.89 -11.23 -13.09
N PHE A 71 25.10 -10.18 -13.26
CA PHE A 71 24.81 -9.21 -12.23
C PHE A 71 23.31 -9.21 -11.96
N ASN A 72 22.91 -9.55 -10.73
CA ASN A 72 21.50 -9.52 -10.32
C ASN A 72 21.40 -9.25 -8.82
N TRP A 73 20.35 -8.53 -8.42
CA TRP A 73 20.08 -8.21 -7.02
C TRP A 73 19.90 -9.47 -6.17
N MET A 74 19.17 -10.46 -6.69
CA MET A 74 18.90 -11.74 -6.02
C MET A 74 19.27 -12.91 -6.93
N LEU A 75 19.73 -13.99 -6.34
CA LEU A 75 19.97 -15.26 -7.02
C LEU A 75 19.33 -16.37 -6.20
N GLN A 76 18.03 -16.64 -6.46
CA GLN A 76 17.19 -17.56 -5.69
C GLN A 76 16.29 -18.40 -6.60
N TYR A 77 16.84 -18.88 -7.74
CA TYR A 77 16.08 -19.72 -8.68
C TYR A 77 16.88 -20.96 -9.05
N PRO A 78 16.43 -22.18 -8.63
CA PRO A 78 17.20 -23.42 -8.71
C PRO A 78 17.68 -23.79 -10.12
N GLU A 79 16.88 -23.54 -11.15
CA GLU A 79 17.26 -23.86 -12.54
C GLU A 79 18.40 -22.98 -13.04
N ILE A 80 18.41 -21.69 -12.71
CA ILE A 80 19.52 -20.78 -13.04
C ILE A 80 20.77 -21.18 -12.26
N GLU A 81 20.67 -21.52 -10.98
CA GLU A 81 21.79 -21.98 -10.16
C GLU A 81 22.41 -23.27 -10.73
N LYS A 82 21.57 -24.23 -11.10
CA LYS A 82 21.99 -25.48 -11.75
C LYS A 82 22.69 -25.21 -13.09
N THR A 83 22.14 -24.29 -13.88
CA THR A 83 22.68 -23.93 -15.20
C THR A 83 24.04 -23.21 -15.06
N LEU A 84 24.19 -22.29 -14.08
CA LEU A 84 25.46 -21.64 -13.76
C LEU A 84 26.52 -22.64 -13.28
N ALA A 85 26.16 -23.59 -12.42
CA ALA A 85 27.06 -24.63 -11.94
C ALA A 85 27.53 -25.54 -13.10
N SER A 86 26.63 -25.92 -14.01
CA SER A 86 26.97 -26.69 -15.23
C SER A 86 27.92 -25.89 -16.13
N ALA A 87 27.64 -24.60 -16.33
CA ALA A 87 28.51 -23.72 -17.10
C ALA A 87 29.90 -23.57 -16.44
N ALA A 88 29.99 -23.44 -15.11
CA ALA A 88 31.25 -23.34 -14.39
C ALA A 88 32.14 -24.58 -14.60
N ASN A 89 31.58 -25.77 -14.57
CA ASN A 89 32.29 -27.02 -14.90
C ASN A 89 32.78 -27.03 -16.35
N ARG A 90 31.95 -26.66 -17.29
CA ARG A 90 32.26 -26.67 -18.74
C ARG A 90 33.27 -25.59 -19.12
N LEU A 91 33.22 -24.45 -18.49
CA LEU A 91 34.07 -23.27 -18.76
C LEU A 91 35.31 -23.18 -17.86
N ASN A 92 35.63 -24.23 -17.08
CA ASN A 92 36.75 -24.23 -16.13
C ASN A 92 36.70 -23.02 -15.17
N GLY A 93 35.54 -22.76 -14.57
CA GLY A 93 35.33 -21.70 -13.57
C GLY A 93 35.17 -20.28 -14.13
N ARG A 94 35.06 -20.07 -15.44
CA ARG A 94 34.84 -18.74 -16.03
C ARG A 94 33.39 -18.27 -15.95
N VAL A 95 32.80 -18.43 -14.76
CA VAL A 95 31.45 -17.99 -14.39
C VAL A 95 31.54 -17.08 -13.16
N HIS A 96 31.16 -15.82 -13.32
CA HIS A 96 31.28 -14.79 -12.31
C HIS A 96 29.90 -14.18 -12.02
N VAL A 97 29.53 -14.16 -10.76
CA VAL A 97 28.25 -13.62 -10.28
C VAL A 97 28.51 -12.49 -9.30
N LEU A 98 27.93 -11.32 -9.59
CA LEU A 98 27.86 -10.20 -8.67
C LEU A 98 26.43 -10.03 -8.19
N THR A 99 26.21 -10.12 -6.87
CA THR A 99 24.87 -10.09 -6.26
C THR A 99 24.94 -9.42 -4.88
N THR A 100 23.83 -9.42 -4.14
CA THR A 100 23.80 -8.98 -2.74
C THR A 100 23.40 -10.10 -1.80
N LEU A 101 23.77 -9.96 -0.52
CA LEU A 101 23.10 -10.64 0.57
C LEU A 101 22.01 -9.71 1.09
N GLU A 102 20.78 -10.14 1.14
CA GLU A 102 19.60 -9.34 1.43
C GLU A 102 19.57 -8.68 2.83
N THR A 103 20.62 -8.84 3.63
CA THR A 103 20.70 -8.45 5.04
C THR A 103 20.65 -6.96 5.34
N SER A 104 20.78 -6.05 4.36
CA SER A 104 21.07 -4.65 4.69
C SER A 104 19.98 -3.62 4.34
N ILE A 105 19.10 -3.86 3.38
CA ILE A 105 18.27 -2.78 2.83
C ILE A 105 16.82 -2.78 3.31
N HIS A 106 16.25 -3.92 3.67
CA HIS A 106 14.84 -4.03 4.10
C HIS A 106 14.60 -4.75 5.43
N SER A 107 15.64 -5.18 6.12
CA SER A 107 15.51 -6.04 7.28
C SER A 107 15.28 -5.33 8.62
N ARG A 108 14.36 -4.40 8.68
CA ARG A 108 13.73 -4.16 9.99
C ARG A 108 12.77 -5.30 10.39
N TYR A 109 12.54 -6.28 9.48
CA TYR A 109 11.60 -7.40 9.65
C TYR A 109 11.97 -8.68 8.88
N SER A 110 13.18 -8.85 8.35
CA SER A 110 13.58 -10.14 7.75
C SER A 110 14.16 -11.01 8.85
N ASP A 111 13.60 -12.21 9.00
CA ASP A 111 14.12 -13.23 9.89
C ASP A 111 15.58 -13.55 9.52
N ASP A 112 16.46 -13.62 10.50
CA ASP A 112 17.87 -14.03 10.35
C ASP A 112 18.03 -15.34 9.59
N GLU A 113 16.98 -16.16 9.59
CA GLU A 113 16.90 -17.46 8.91
C GLU A 113 16.90 -17.36 7.38
N GLU A 114 16.20 -16.39 6.77
CA GLU A 114 16.18 -16.21 5.30
C GLU A 114 17.55 -15.76 4.76
N SER A 115 18.21 -14.87 5.48
CA SER A 115 19.55 -14.41 5.16
C SER A 115 20.59 -15.52 5.25
N MET A 116 20.50 -16.37 6.26
CA MET A 116 21.37 -17.54 6.44
C MET A 116 21.16 -18.57 5.34
N ASN A 117 19.90 -18.79 4.92
CA ASN A 117 19.56 -19.68 3.82
C ASN A 117 20.12 -19.17 2.49
N ASN A 118 20.07 -17.86 2.24
CA ASN A 118 20.62 -17.26 1.02
C ASN A 118 22.15 -17.39 0.97
N LEU A 119 22.85 -17.13 2.07
CA LEU A 119 24.31 -17.32 2.15
C LEU A 119 24.69 -18.78 1.89
N SER A 120 24.00 -19.74 2.49
CA SER A 120 24.26 -21.18 2.30
C SER A 120 24.10 -21.61 0.85
N ARG A 121 23.09 -21.11 0.16
CA ARG A 121 22.87 -21.38 -1.27
C ARG A 121 23.99 -20.81 -2.15
N LEU A 122 24.42 -19.59 -1.89
CA LEU A 122 25.54 -18.96 -2.60
C LEU A 122 26.85 -19.71 -2.33
N GLN A 123 27.07 -20.20 -1.10
CA GLN A 123 28.23 -21.04 -0.77
C GLN A 123 28.19 -22.39 -1.50
N GLU A 124 27.01 -23.03 -1.59
CA GLU A 124 26.84 -24.26 -2.36
C GLU A 124 27.17 -24.04 -3.85
N LEU A 125 26.70 -22.93 -4.41
CA LEU A 125 26.96 -22.57 -5.80
C LEU A 125 28.46 -22.29 -6.03
N ALA A 126 29.12 -21.60 -5.08
CA ALA A 126 30.57 -21.39 -5.11
C ALA A 126 31.35 -22.72 -4.99
N GLY A 127 30.87 -23.66 -4.18
CA GLY A 127 31.40 -25.02 -4.10
C GLY A 127 31.37 -25.79 -5.43
N LYS A 128 30.46 -25.42 -6.33
CA LYS A 128 30.34 -25.95 -7.70
C LYS A 128 31.21 -25.21 -8.73
N GLY A 129 32.08 -24.30 -8.29
CA GLY A 129 33.06 -23.60 -9.13
C GLY A 129 32.62 -22.23 -9.68
N VAL A 130 31.51 -21.69 -9.21
CA VAL A 130 31.07 -20.33 -9.57
C VAL A 130 31.79 -19.32 -8.69
N TYR A 131 32.38 -18.26 -9.28
CA TYR A 131 32.96 -17.16 -8.55
C TYR A 131 31.87 -16.16 -8.16
N ILE A 132 31.74 -15.84 -6.86
CA ILE A 132 30.70 -14.96 -6.36
C ILE A 132 31.32 -13.80 -5.62
N ARG A 133 30.90 -12.59 -5.97
CA ARG A 133 31.19 -11.37 -5.20
C ARG A 133 29.90 -10.68 -4.80
N LEU A 134 29.94 -9.93 -3.71
CA LEU A 134 28.79 -9.29 -3.12
C LEU A 134 28.99 -7.77 -3.06
N HIS A 135 27.91 -7.04 -3.31
CA HIS A 135 27.85 -5.60 -3.15
C HIS A 135 26.50 -5.21 -2.52
N PRO A 136 26.45 -4.37 -1.46
CA PRO A 136 25.21 -4.03 -0.77
C PRO A 136 24.21 -3.29 -1.66
N GLU A 137 24.69 -2.47 -2.57
CA GLU A 137 23.86 -1.67 -3.49
C GLU A 137 23.65 -2.34 -4.87
N ALA A 138 23.92 -3.65 -4.97
CA ALA A 138 23.74 -4.40 -6.22
C ALA A 138 22.25 -4.51 -6.57
N HIS A 139 21.76 -3.68 -7.49
CA HIS A 139 20.37 -3.74 -7.91
C HIS A 139 20.18 -3.86 -9.44
N ALA A 140 21.23 -3.72 -10.24
CA ALA A 140 21.20 -3.98 -11.68
C ALA A 140 20.89 -5.45 -12.01
N LYS A 141 20.37 -5.70 -13.19
CA LYS A 141 19.98 -7.04 -13.66
C LYS A 141 20.42 -7.21 -15.11
N PHE A 142 21.58 -7.84 -15.30
CA PHE A 142 22.08 -8.14 -16.62
C PHE A 142 22.97 -9.39 -16.63
N LEU A 143 23.03 -10.00 -17.81
CA LEU A 143 23.80 -11.22 -18.10
C LEU A 143 24.64 -10.98 -19.36
N ILE A 144 25.93 -11.19 -19.27
CA ILE A 144 26.85 -11.16 -20.43
C ILE A 144 27.34 -12.58 -20.68
N ILE A 145 27.12 -13.05 -21.88
CA ILE A 145 27.59 -14.35 -22.38
C ILE A 145 28.38 -14.09 -23.64
N ASP A 146 29.67 -14.37 -23.60
CA ASP A 146 30.57 -14.21 -24.75
C ASP A 146 30.46 -12.82 -25.41
N ASP A 147 29.74 -12.67 -26.49
CA ASP A 147 29.51 -11.42 -27.23
C ASP A 147 28.04 -10.98 -27.20
N GLU A 148 27.25 -11.51 -26.30
CA GLU A 148 25.84 -11.15 -26.11
C GLU A 148 25.56 -10.61 -24.71
N LEU A 149 24.59 -9.72 -24.62
CA LEU A 149 24.13 -9.10 -23.40
C LEU A 149 22.60 -9.24 -23.30
N LEU A 150 22.11 -9.61 -22.13
CA LEU A 150 20.71 -9.47 -21.74
C LEU A 150 20.62 -8.46 -20.59
N VAL A 151 19.81 -7.40 -20.75
CA VAL A 151 19.40 -6.50 -19.66
C VAL A 151 17.93 -6.72 -19.41
N THR A 152 17.53 -6.87 -18.14
CA THR A 152 16.14 -7.17 -17.78
C THR A 152 15.69 -6.44 -16.51
N SER A 153 14.39 -6.28 -16.35
CA SER A 153 13.80 -5.82 -15.08
C SER A 153 13.69 -6.95 -14.05
N ALA A 154 13.82 -8.22 -14.45
CA ALA A 154 13.58 -9.40 -13.63
C ALA A 154 14.69 -9.69 -12.61
N ASN A 155 14.31 -9.92 -11.35
CA ASN A 155 15.15 -10.57 -10.37
C ASN A 155 15.20 -12.08 -10.62
N ILE A 156 16.28 -12.76 -10.21
CA ILE A 156 16.38 -14.21 -10.35
C ILE A 156 15.69 -14.89 -9.17
N ARG A 157 14.37 -14.86 -9.19
CA ARG A 157 13.47 -15.57 -8.26
C ARG A 157 12.16 -15.93 -8.97
N ASP A 158 11.43 -16.91 -8.43
CA ASP A 158 10.19 -17.45 -9.02
C ASP A 158 9.14 -16.37 -9.33
N THR A 159 8.88 -15.45 -8.41
CA THR A 159 7.90 -14.38 -8.67
C THR A 159 8.24 -13.54 -9.90
N SER A 160 9.53 -13.15 -10.08
CA SER A 160 9.95 -12.32 -11.21
C SER A 160 10.06 -13.12 -12.52
N LEU A 161 10.50 -14.37 -12.45
CA LEU A 161 10.74 -15.17 -13.66
C LEU A 161 9.48 -15.89 -14.18
N GLU A 162 8.45 -16.12 -13.33
CA GLU A 162 7.28 -16.90 -13.70
C GLU A 162 5.95 -16.14 -13.63
N LYS A 163 5.86 -15.09 -12.77
CA LYS A 163 4.57 -14.47 -12.44
C LYS A 163 4.48 -13.00 -12.83
N ASN A 164 5.59 -12.27 -12.67
CA ASN A 164 5.58 -10.84 -12.95
C ASN A 164 5.55 -10.53 -14.45
N ILE A 165 5.05 -9.34 -14.76
CA ILE A 165 5.20 -8.71 -16.07
C ILE A 165 6.55 -7.99 -16.07
N GLU A 166 7.53 -8.62 -16.70
CA GLU A 166 8.92 -8.14 -16.80
C GLU A 166 9.29 -7.87 -18.24
N THR A 167 10.29 -7.03 -18.47
CA THR A 167 10.86 -6.79 -19.80
C THR A 167 12.34 -7.08 -19.82
N GLY A 168 12.82 -7.58 -20.97
CA GLY A 168 14.24 -7.78 -21.25
C GLY A 168 14.59 -7.37 -22.66
N ILE A 169 15.86 -7.00 -22.84
CA ILE A 169 16.46 -6.73 -24.14
C ILE A 169 17.75 -7.55 -24.29
N ARG A 170 17.84 -8.36 -25.34
CA ARG A 170 19.09 -9.00 -25.79
C ARG A 170 19.77 -8.07 -26.77
N VAL A 171 21.09 -7.90 -26.63
CA VAL A 171 21.91 -7.03 -27.47
C VAL A 171 23.17 -7.76 -27.89
N SER A 172 23.48 -7.74 -29.20
CA SER A 172 24.72 -8.28 -29.78
C SER A 172 25.61 -7.17 -30.38
N ASP A 173 25.26 -5.87 -30.22
CA ASP A 173 26.14 -4.79 -30.61
C ASP A 173 27.43 -4.79 -29.79
N SER A 174 28.57 -5.03 -30.45
CA SER A 174 29.88 -5.21 -29.82
C SER A 174 30.30 -4.02 -28.94
N LYS A 175 29.92 -2.79 -29.27
CA LYS A 175 30.27 -1.60 -28.47
C LYS A 175 29.50 -1.59 -27.16
N THR A 176 28.22 -1.91 -27.20
CA THR A 176 27.34 -1.99 -26.03
C THR A 176 27.76 -3.13 -25.11
N VAL A 177 28.00 -4.33 -25.67
CA VAL A 177 28.47 -5.49 -24.90
C VAL A 177 29.81 -5.20 -24.20
N LYS A 178 30.78 -4.63 -24.92
CA LYS A 178 32.08 -4.25 -24.33
C LYS A 178 31.94 -3.20 -23.23
N SER A 179 31.00 -2.28 -23.34
CA SER A 179 30.76 -1.28 -22.30
C SER A 179 30.24 -1.91 -21.03
N PHE A 180 29.29 -2.86 -21.12
CA PHE A 180 28.79 -3.62 -19.98
C PHE A 180 29.84 -4.53 -19.37
N HIS A 181 30.68 -5.15 -20.22
CA HIS A 181 31.80 -5.94 -19.76
C HIS A 181 32.80 -5.09 -18.94
N SER A 182 33.16 -3.91 -19.44
CA SER A 182 34.03 -2.98 -18.71
C SER A 182 33.41 -2.51 -17.38
N PHE A 183 32.10 -2.25 -17.38
CA PHE A 183 31.37 -1.87 -16.17
C PHE A 183 31.32 -3.02 -15.15
N PHE A 184 30.98 -4.24 -15.57
CA PHE A 184 31.02 -5.42 -14.71
C PHE A 184 32.42 -5.66 -14.13
N SER A 185 33.46 -5.59 -14.97
CA SER A 185 34.85 -5.77 -14.53
C SER A 185 35.29 -4.74 -13.50
N TYR A 186 34.89 -3.48 -13.69
CA TYR A 186 35.13 -2.42 -12.71
C TYR A 186 34.45 -2.70 -11.38
N LEU A 187 33.16 -3.04 -11.39
CA LEU A 187 32.42 -3.39 -10.17
C LEU A 187 33.04 -4.61 -9.48
N TRP A 188 33.38 -5.62 -10.26
CA TRP A 188 33.99 -6.85 -9.77
C TRP A 188 35.33 -6.60 -9.09
N LEU A 189 36.18 -5.80 -9.71
CA LEU A 189 37.56 -5.58 -9.23
C LEU A 189 37.68 -4.51 -8.15
N HIS A 190 36.80 -3.51 -8.14
CA HIS A 190 37.02 -2.30 -7.35
C HIS A 190 35.85 -1.92 -6.41
N GLU A 191 34.64 -2.45 -6.61
CA GLU A 191 33.49 -2.05 -5.82
C GLU A 191 32.93 -3.17 -4.92
N ALA A 192 33.03 -4.43 -5.34
CA ALA A 192 32.55 -5.55 -4.53
C ALA A 192 33.26 -5.60 -3.17
N ASN A 193 32.47 -5.62 -2.09
CA ASN A 193 33.00 -5.54 -0.72
C ASN A 193 33.22 -6.90 -0.05
N GLN A 194 32.63 -7.97 -0.59
CA GLN A 194 32.78 -9.34 -0.10
C GLN A 194 32.90 -10.32 -1.27
N HIS A 195 33.47 -11.50 -1.01
CA HIS A 195 33.50 -12.60 -1.95
C HIS A 195 33.24 -13.94 -1.27
N ILE A 196 32.71 -14.89 -2.02
CA ILE A 196 32.65 -16.29 -1.64
C ILE A 196 33.62 -17.05 -2.57
N ARG A 197 34.71 -17.56 -2.01
CA ARG A 197 35.72 -18.28 -2.78
C ARG A 197 35.18 -19.63 -3.26
N PRO A 198 35.35 -19.99 -4.53
CA PRO A 198 35.02 -21.34 -4.98
C PRO A 198 35.97 -22.34 -4.32
N SER A 199 35.41 -23.21 -3.51
CA SER A 199 36.11 -24.30 -2.84
C SER A 199 35.18 -25.46 -2.67
N LYS A 200 35.57 -26.65 -3.10
CA LYS A 200 34.74 -27.87 -3.00
C LYS A 200 34.42 -28.22 -1.53
N ASN A 201 35.33 -27.92 -0.62
CA ASN A 201 35.23 -28.40 0.75
C ASN A 201 34.93 -27.30 1.78
N ASP A 202 35.14 -26.03 1.46
CA ASP A 202 34.97 -24.94 2.41
C ASP A 202 34.79 -23.58 1.69
N PRO A 203 33.66 -23.33 1.05
CA PRO A 203 33.38 -22.03 0.44
C PRO A 203 33.13 -20.98 1.52
N ARG A 204 34.09 -20.10 1.76
CA ARG A 204 34.00 -19.09 2.83
C ARG A 204 33.74 -17.71 2.28
N LEU A 205 32.89 -16.96 3.01
CA LEU A 205 32.74 -15.52 2.86
C LEU A 205 34.00 -14.83 3.36
N GLY A 206 34.55 -13.89 2.61
CA GLY A 206 35.72 -13.12 2.98
C GLY A 206 35.80 -11.79 2.23
N ASN A 207 36.78 -10.98 2.59
CA ASN A 207 37.04 -9.71 1.91
C ASN A 207 37.75 -9.96 0.58
N PRO A 208 37.30 -9.34 -0.52
CA PRO A 208 37.95 -9.45 -1.80
C PRO A 208 39.33 -8.72 -1.73
N TRP A 209 40.26 -9.22 -2.50
CA TRP A 209 41.48 -8.49 -2.75
C TRP A 209 41.20 -7.38 -3.76
N HIS A 210 41.51 -6.13 -3.42
CA HIS A 210 41.44 -4.97 -4.29
C HIS A 210 42.80 -4.53 -4.75
N GLN A 211 42.91 -4.01 -5.96
CA GLN A 211 44.13 -3.35 -6.40
C GLN A 211 44.31 -2.05 -5.60
N ALA A 212 45.58 -1.71 -5.29
CA ALA A 212 45.93 -0.55 -4.46
C ALA A 212 45.42 0.78 -5.06
N GLU A 213 45.38 0.89 -6.38
CA GLU A 213 44.83 2.06 -7.09
C GLU A 213 43.49 1.73 -7.73
N LYS A 214 42.47 2.48 -7.38
CA LYS A 214 41.14 2.39 -7.96
C LYS A 214 41.06 3.33 -9.17
N PRO A 215 40.91 2.81 -10.39
CA PRO A 215 40.77 3.65 -11.57
C PRO A 215 39.43 4.41 -11.57
N ASP A 216 39.33 5.41 -12.43
CA ASP A 216 38.06 6.07 -12.68
C ASP A 216 36.99 5.04 -13.15
N SER A 217 35.77 5.19 -12.65
CA SER A 217 34.66 4.34 -13.09
C SER A 217 34.39 4.53 -14.60
N PRO A 218 34.06 3.46 -15.32
CA PRO A 218 33.80 3.54 -16.75
C PRO A 218 32.73 4.60 -17.08
N ARG A 219 32.91 5.31 -18.19
CA ARG A 219 31.93 6.27 -18.66
C ARG A 219 30.84 5.56 -19.44
N ALA A 220 29.59 6.03 -19.28
CA ALA A 220 28.48 5.60 -20.12
C ALA A 220 28.78 5.87 -21.61
N THR A 221 28.27 4.99 -22.46
CA THR A 221 28.38 5.13 -23.92
C THR A 221 27.08 5.62 -24.55
N ALA A 222 27.03 5.64 -25.88
CA ALA A 222 25.83 6.05 -26.58
C ALA A 222 24.60 5.22 -26.19
N ASN A 223 24.76 3.89 -26.04
CA ASN A 223 23.64 2.99 -25.76
C ASN A 223 23.63 2.44 -24.32
N ALA A 224 24.80 2.26 -23.71
CA ALA A 224 24.95 1.70 -22.35
C ALA A 224 25.02 2.82 -21.30
N ILE A 225 24.10 2.82 -20.37
CA ILE A 225 23.99 3.84 -19.32
C ILE A 225 23.82 3.18 -17.94
N TRP A 226 24.29 3.84 -16.88
CA TRP A 226 24.17 3.33 -15.50
C TRP A 226 24.17 4.43 -14.45
N THR A 227 23.74 4.02 -13.26
CA THR A 227 23.93 4.74 -12.01
C THR A 227 24.92 3.96 -11.15
N LEU A 228 25.79 4.66 -10.47
CA LEU A 228 26.73 4.10 -9.51
C LEU A 228 26.82 5.02 -8.29
N GLU A 229 26.01 4.75 -7.29
CA GLU A 229 26.04 5.38 -5.96
C GLU A 229 26.30 6.90 -5.97
N ASN A 230 25.46 7.70 -6.60
CA ASN A 230 25.64 9.16 -6.70
C ASN A 230 26.90 9.65 -7.46
N ARG A 231 27.86 8.78 -7.74
CA ARG A 231 29.10 9.12 -8.44
C ARG A 231 28.94 9.18 -9.97
N ARG A 232 28.07 8.35 -10.51
CA ARG A 232 27.73 8.30 -11.94
C ARG A 232 26.22 8.24 -12.11
N MET A 233 25.63 9.29 -12.62
CA MET A 233 24.19 9.45 -12.74
C MET A 233 23.75 9.50 -14.22
N SER A 234 24.38 8.69 -15.09
CA SER A 234 24.07 8.75 -16.52
C SER A 234 22.69 8.20 -16.84
N LEU A 235 22.21 7.18 -16.10
CA LEU A 235 20.85 6.65 -16.24
C LEU A 235 19.80 7.70 -15.85
N VAL A 236 19.96 8.34 -14.68
CA VAL A 236 19.09 9.42 -14.21
C VAL A 236 19.00 10.54 -15.23
N LYS A 237 20.17 11.03 -15.70
CA LYS A 237 20.24 12.07 -16.72
C LYS A 237 19.54 11.65 -18.02
N ALA A 238 19.69 10.38 -18.43
CA ALA A 238 19.04 9.86 -19.61
C ALA A 238 17.52 9.82 -19.46
N ILE A 239 17.00 9.37 -18.32
CA ILE A 239 15.56 9.35 -18.03
C ILE A 239 14.99 10.78 -18.04
N ILE A 240 15.58 11.69 -17.27
CA ILE A 240 15.14 13.10 -17.22
C ILE A 240 15.17 13.75 -18.61
N ASN A 241 16.25 13.57 -19.37
CA ASN A 241 16.35 14.09 -20.72
C ASN A 241 15.31 13.47 -21.65
N LYS A 242 14.98 12.20 -21.48
CA LYS A 242 13.94 11.53 -22.26
C LYS A 242 12.56 12.15 -21.98
N ILE A 243 12.23 12.38 -20.72
CA ILE A 243 10.98 13.07 -20.33
C ILE A 243 10.93 14.48 -20.93
N LYS A 244 12.02 15.25 -20.79
CA LYS A 244 12.12 16.62 -21.34
C LYS A 244 12.00 16.70 -22.87
N SER A 245 12.46 15.67 -23.56
CA SER A 245 12.50 15.65 -25.04
C SER A 245 11.17 15.27 -25.69
N ALA A 246 10.23 14.71 -24.94
CA ALA A 246 8.92 14.31 -25.44
C ALA A 246 8.12 15.52 -25.96
N LYS A 247 7.51 15.36 -27.14
CA LYS A 247 6.74 16.41 -27.82
C LYS A 247 5.25 16.08 -27.94
N LYS A 248 4.91 14.80 -28.03
CA LYS A 248 3.53 14.32 -28.26
C LYS A 248 3.11 13.33 -27.21
N THR A 249 3.90 12.27 -27.01
CA THR A 249 3.55 11.15 -26.13
C THR A 249 4.71 10.75 -25.24
N LEU A 250 4.40 10.33 -24.03
CA LEU A 250 5.35 9.77 -23.09
C LEU A 250 4.74 8.52 -22.44
N ARG A 251 5.41 7.38 -22.58
CA ARG A 251 5.02 6.11 -21.99
C ARG A 251 6.01 5.70 -20.93
N ILE A 252 5.51 5.40 -19.75
CA ILE A 252 6.32 5.07 -18.58
C ILE A 252 5.80 3.79 -17.98
N SER A 253 6.72 2.89 -17.65
CA SER A 253 6.44 1.74 -16.80
C SER A 253 7.38 1.73 -15.62
N THR A 254 6.85 1.58 -14.41
CA THR A 254 7.63 1.53 -13.18
C THR A 254 6.90 0.79 -12.07
N TYR A 255 7.68 0.12 -11.21
CA TYR A 255 7.14 -0.50 -10.01
C TYR A 255 6.85 0.50 -8.89
N ALA A 256 7.68 1.54 -8.76
CA ALA A 256 7.55 2.58 -7.74
C ALA A 256 7.83 3.97 -8.32
N LEU A 257 7.10 4.97 -7.83
CA LEU A 257 7.28 6.40 -8.10
C LEU A 257 7.06 7.13 -6.76
N SER A 258 8.08 7.15 -5.92
CA SER A 258 8.00 7.66 -4.55
C SER A 258 8.95 8.83 -4.30
N ASN A 259 8.84 9.45 -3.11
CA ASN A 259 9.63 10.61 -2.69
C ASN A 259 9.46 11.83 -3.62
N ALA A 260 8.21 12.12 -4.01
CA ALA A 260 7.87 13.25 -4.88
C ALA A 260 8.16 14.63 -4.27
N GLU A 261 8.50 14.70 -2.99
CA GLU A 261 8.77 15.95 -2.27
C GLU A 261 10.25 16.33 -2.28
N SER A 262 11.16 15.40 -2.54
CA SER A 262 12.60 15.63 -2.49
C SER A 262 13.39 14.76 -3.46
N GLY A 263 14.66 15.08 -3.69
CA GLY A 263 15.60 14.27 -4.44
C GLY A 263 15.22 14.04 -5.91
N ILE A 264 15.60 12.86 -6.42
CA ILE A 264 15.38 12.49 -7.83
C ILE A 264 13.90 12.16 -8.09
N GLY A 265 13.19 11.57 -7.14
CA GLY A 265 11.75 11.31 -7.27
C GLY A 265 10.97 12.60 -7.54
N LYS A 266 11.26 13.66 -6.79
CA LYS A 266 10.69 15.00 -7.03
C LYS A 266 11.04 15.50 -8.43
N GLN A 267 12.29 15.38 -8.86
CA GLN A 267 12.73 15.83 -10.17
C GLN A 267 11.99 15.10 -11.30
N VAL A 268 11.79 13.79 -11.18
CA VAL A 268 11.01 13.01 -12.15
C VAL A 268 9.57 13.52 -12.22
N VAL A 269 8.89 13.68 -11.09
CA VAL A 269 7.50 14.19 -11.06
C VAL A 269 7.42 15.62 -11.62
N ASP A 270 8.34 16.50 -11.25
CA ASP A 270 8.37 17.89 -11.76
C ASP A 270 8.49 17.92 -13.29
N GLU A 271 9.34 17.07 -13.87
CA GLU A 271 9.51 17.03 -15.33
C GLU A 271 8.32 16.39 -16.05
N LEU A 272 7.64 15.42 -15.43
CA LEU A 272 6.38 14.87 -15.96
C LEU A 272 5.26 15.92 -15.97
N VAL A 273 5.12 16.67 -14.88
CA VAL A 273 4.19 17.81 -14.81
C VAL A 273 4.52 18.87 -15.87
N ASN A 274 5.81 19.18 -16.06
CA ASN A 274 6.25 20.13 -17.07
C ASN A 274 5.98 19.63 -18.50
N ALA A 275 6.14 18.33 -18.77
CA ALA A 275 5.82 17.73 -20.06
C ALA A 275 4.30 17.81 -20.35
N SER A 276 3.47 17.45 -19.37
CA SER A 276 2.01 17.58 -19.48
C SER A 276 1.57 19.03 -19.76
N LYS A 277 2.15 20.02 -19.07
CA LYS A 277 1.86 21.44 -19.32
C LYS A 277 2.20 21.88 -20.76
N LYS A 278 3.11 21.18 -21.44
CA LYS A 278 3.44 21.40 -22.87
C LYS A 278 2.50 20.63 -23.80
N GLY A 279 1.49 19.94 -23.29
CA GLY A 279 0.54 19.17 -24.08
C GLY A 279 0.99 17.76 -24.45
N VAL A 280 2.01 17.22 -23.76
CA VAL A 280 2.43 15.82 -23.94
C VAL A 280 1.42 14.91 -23.25
N GLU A 281 0.91 13.91 -23.96
CA GLU A 281 0.09 12.84 -23.41
C GLU A 281 0.98 11.84 -22.68
N ILE A 282 0.66 11.54 -21.41
CA ILE A 282 1.48 10.70 -20.54
C ILE A 282 0.65 9.52 -20.07
N THR A 283 1.10 8.31 -20.41
CA THR A 283 0.54 7.06 -19.91
C THR A 283 1.55 6.38 -18.99
N ILE A 284 1.10 5.98 -17.80
CA ILE A 284 1.94 5.35 -16.78
C ILE A 284 1.36 3.99 -16.42
N LEU A 285 2.14 2.93 -16.60
CA LEU A 285 1.92 1.62 -16.05
C LEU A 285 2.58 1.53 -14.67
N TYR A 286 1.83 1.11 -13.68
CA TYR A 286 2.26 1.13 -12.29
C TYR A 286 1.93 -0.18 -11.57
N HIS A 287 2.77 -0.57 -10.60
CA HIS A 287 2.44 -1.69 -9.72
C HIS A 287 1.35 -1.29 -8.72
N ALA A 288 0.17 -1.91 -8.83
CA ALA A 288 -0.92 -1.68 -7.90
C ALA A 288 -1.69 -2.97 -7.63
N THR A 289 -1.87 -3.30 -6.36
CA THR A 289 -2.56 -4.52 -5.93
C THR A 289 -4.01 -4.23 -5.56
N ASP A 290 -4.84 -5.27 -5.48
CA ASP A 290 -6.23 -5.17 -5.01
C ASP A 290 -6.34 -4.53 -3.60
N LYS A 291 -5.29 -4.65 -2.78
CA LYS A 291 -5.23 -4.00 -1.46
C LYS A 291 -5.22 -2.47 -1.51
N ALA A 292 -4.84 -1.89 -2.65
CA ALA A 292 -4.82 -0.45 -2.88
C ALA A 292 -6.20 0.11 -3.30
N ILE A 293 -7.16 -0.76 -3.65
CA ILE A 293 -8.48 -0.35 -4.13
C ILE A 293 -9.24 0.40 -3.03
N GLY A 294 -9.63 1.64 -3.33
CA GLY A 294 -10.39 2.51 -2.43
C GLY A 294 -9.58 3.00 -1.23
N ARG A 295 -8.26 2.87 -1.25
CA ARG A 295 -7.35 3.37 -0.21
C ARG A 295 -6.42 4.44 -0.78
N PRO A 296 -6.03 5.45 0.02
CA PRO A 296 -5.01 6.38 -0.41
C PRO A 296 -3.68 5.64 -0.61
N PRO A 297 -2.84 6.07 -1.57
CA PRO A 297 -1.48 5.56 -1.73
C PRO A 297 -0.63 5.80 -0.49
N ARG A 298 0.57 5.23 -0.48
CA ARG A 298 1.55 5.52 0.57
C ARG A 298 1.84 7.02 0.64
N GLU A 299 2.18 7.53 1.80
CA GLU A 299 2.48 8.95 2.00
C GLU A 299 3.55 9.46 1.01
N SER A 300 4.60 8.68 0.80
CA SER A 300 5.68 9.00 -0.14
C SER A 300 5.27 9.07 -1.62
N GLU A 301 4.12 8.52 -2.00
CA GLU A 301 3.60 8.48 -3.38
C GLU A 301 2.46 9.49 -3.60
N ARG A 302 1.73 9.78 -2.53
CA ARG A 302 0.44 10.50 -2.58
C ARG A 302 0.53 11.86 -3.25
N GLU A 303 1.48 12.69 -2.81
CA GLU A 303 1.65 14.03 -3.39
C GLU A 303 2.03 13.97 -4.88
N GLY A 304 2.93 13.04 -5.25
CA GLY A 304 3.29 12.82 -6.65
C GLY A 304 2.10 12.42 -7.50
N PHE A 305 1.27 11.51 -7.03
CA PHE A 305 0.07 11.06 -7.74
C PHE A 305 -0.98 12.15 -7.86
N LEU A 306 -1.24 12.91 -6.79
CA LEU A 306 -2.15 14.05 -6.83
C LEU A 306 -1.70 15.09 -7.87
N ARG A 307 -0.42 15.43 -7.89
CA ARG A 307 0.15 16.40 -8.82
C ARG A 307 0.05 15.93 -10.26
N LEU A 308 0.36 14.67 -10.53
CA LEU A 308 0.29 14.07 -11.87
C LEU A 308 -1.15 13.96 -12.37
N MET A 309 -2.04 13.43 -11.56
CA MET A 309 -3.42 13.17 -11.96
C MET A 309 -4.28 14.44 -12.09
N ARG A 310 -3.83 15.55 -11.51
CA ARG A 310 -4.42 16.89 -11.77
C ARG A 310 -3.97 17.51 -13.09
N CYS A 311 -2.98 16.92 -13.75
CA CYS A 311 -2.48 17.38 -15.03
C CYS A 311 -3.33 16.83 -16.17
N LYS A 312 -3.65 17.67 -17.16
CA LYS A 312 -4.37 17.23 -18.37
C LYS A 312 -3.50 16.27 -19.20
N GLY A 313 -4.08 15.19 -19.68
CA GLY A 313 -3.40 14.22 -20.54
C GLY A 313 -2.47 13.26 -19.79
N VAL A 314 -2.56 13.18 -18.45
CA VAL A 314 -1.90 12.15 -17.67
C VAL A 314 -2.90 11.08 -17.27
N SER A 315 -2.54 9.82 -17.49
CA SER A 315 -3.35 8.65 -17.12
C SER A 315 -2.47 7.55 -16.54
N MET A 316 -2.96 6.86 -15.51
CA MET A 316 -2.23 5.77 -14.86
C MET A 316 -3.08 4.51 -14.79
N ARG A 317 -2.47 3.37 -15.14
CA ARG A 317 -3.07 2.04 -15.02
C ARG A 317 -2.23 1.15 -14.11
N GLY A 318 -2.90 0.31 -13.33
CA GLY A 318 -2.27 -0.54 -12.31
C GLY A 318 -2.47 -2.02 -12.54
N HIS A 319 -1.42 -2.80 -12.27
CA HIS A 319 -1.46 -4.26 -12.27
C HIS A 319 -0.61 -4.82 -11.11
N PRO A 320 -1.09 -5.86 -10.36
CA PRO A 320 -0.36 -6.42 -9.24
C PRO A 320 0.98 -7.08 -9.60
N ASP A 321 1.10 -7.56 -10.83
CA ASP A 321 2.30 -8.29 -11.27
C ASP A 321 3.25 -7.40 -12.09
N LEU A 322 3.00 -6.11 -12.23
CA LEU A 322 3.87 -5.23 -13.01
C LEU A 322 5.21 -5.01 -12.32
N HIS A 323 6.28 -5.33 -13.05
CA HIS A 323 7.65 -5.02 -12.64
C HIS A 323 8.53 -4.54 -13.82
N ALA A 324 8.00 -4.45 -15.02
CA ALA A 324 8.66 -3.87 -16.20
C ALA A 324 9.02 -2.40 -15.98
N LYS A 325 10.16 -1.95 -16.52
CA LYS A 325 10.68 -0.59 -16.35
C LYS A 325 11.18 0.00 -17.65
N HIS A 326 10.49 1.01 -18.15
CA HIS A 326 10.88 1.73 -19.38
C HIS A 326 10.33 3.16 -19.42
N VAL A 327 10.94 3.98 -20.27
CA VAL A 327 10.46 5.30 -20.65
C VAL A 327 10.62 5.47 -22.15
N ILE A 328 9.54 5.84 -22.84
CA ILE A 328 9.53 6.01 -24.29
C ILE A 328 8.91 7.36 -24.64
N ALA A 329 9.65 8.18 -25.40
CA ALA A 329 9.17 9.44 -25.92
C ALA A 329 8.80 9.31 -27.41
N ASP A 330 7.63 9.82 -27.79
CA ASP A 330 7.15 9.97 -29.16
C ASP A 330 7.22 8.67 -29.98
N ASN A 331 7.10 7.51 -29.38
CA ASN A 331 7.14 6.16 -29.96
C ASN A 331 8.45 5.77 -30.67
N ASN A 332 9.45 6.59 -30.64
CA ASN A 332 10.65 6.38 -31.45
C ASN A 332 11.96 6.49 -30.67
N SER A 333 11.90 6.75 -29.40
CA SER A 333 13.07 6.99 -28.56
C SER A 333 12.84 6.45 -27.16
N GLY A 334 13.34 5.27 -26.88
CA GLY A 334 13.09 4.51 -25.64
C GLY A 334 14.33 4.27 -24.80
N LEU A 335 14.08 4.01 -23.53
CA LEU A 335 15.02 3.48 -22.54
C LEU A 335 14.37 2.27 -21.87
N LEU A 336 15.10 1.16 -21.78
CA LEU A 336 14.78 0.04 -20.91
C LEU A 336 15.86 -0.01 -19.82
N PHE A 337 15.44 -0.18 -18.56
CA PHE A 337 16.36 -0.07 -17.43
C PHE A 337 15.92 -0.93 -16.25
N THR A 338 16.80 -1.04 -15.24
CA THR A 338 16.58 -1.90 -14.08
C THR A 338 16.01 -1.15 -12.86
N ALA A 339 16.14 0.18 -12.82
CA ALA A 339 15.77 1.05 -11.70
C ALA A 339 14.25 1.24 -11.56
N ASN A 340 13.78 1.43 -10.34
CA ASN A 340 12.50 2.10 -10.09
C ASN A 340 12.65 3.62 -10.25
N LEU A 341 11.56 4.32 -10.54
CA LEU A 341 11.55 5.79 -10.60
C LEU A 341 11.35 6.41 -9.21
N ASP A 342 12.01 5.84 -8.22
CA ASP A 342 12.05 6.34 -6.86
C ASP A 342 13.43 6.88 -6.48
N GLY A 343 13.48 7.68 -5.41
CA GLY A 343 14.69 8.32 -4.97
C GLY A 343 15.54 7.50 -4.00
N ASN A 344 15.00 6.52 -3.29
CA ASN A 344 15.71 5.95 -2.14
C ASN A 344 16.47 4.65 -2.41
N HIS A 345 16.05 3.84 -3.35
CA HIS A 345 16.65 2.52 -3.63
C HIS A 345 16.74 2.22 -5.14
N GLY A 346 16.25 3.12 -5.97
CA GLY A 346 16.29 2.99 -7.41
C GLY A 346 17.38 3.87 -8.02
N LEU A 347 17.04 5.13 -8.25
CA LEU A 347 17.88 6.03 -9.02
C LEU A 347 18.99 6.72 -8.23
N ASP A 348 18.87 6.86 -6.90
CA ASP A 348 19.81 7.65 -6.08
C ASP A 348 21.01 6.84 -5.61
N THR A 349 20.79 5.70 -4.96
CA THR A 349 21.83 4.99 -4.24
C THR A 349 22.23 3.65 -4.88
N GLY A 350 21.34 3.06 -5.68
CA GLY A 350 21.56 1.75 -6.28
C GLY A 350 22.57 1.73 -7.43
N ILE A 351 23.16 0.57 -7.67
CA ILE A 351 23.85 0.27 -8.93
C ILE A 351 22.80 -0.23 -9.92
N GLU A 352 22.49 0.61 -10.90
CA GLU A 352 21.44 0.36 -11.89
C GLU A 352 21.98 0.53 -13.30
N VAL A 353 21.38 -0.14 -14.26
CA VAL A 353 21.76 -0.06 -15.67
C VAL A 353 20.56 0.19 -16.58
N GLY A 354 20.84 0.67 -17.76
CA GLY A 354 19.85 0.86 -18.82
C GLY A 354 20.45 0.81 -20.22
N ILE A 355 19.58 0.58 -21.18
CA ILE A 355 19.89 0.56 -22.62
C ILE A 355 19.04 1.62 -23.32
N ARG A 356 19.67 2.42 -24.17
CA ARG A 356 18.94 3.21 -25.17
C ARG A 356 18.56 2.31 -26.32
N LEU A 357 17.28 2.27 -26.60
CA LEU A 357 16.70 1.44 -27.65
C LEU A 357 16.88 2.07 -29.03
N SER A 358 16.99 1.27 -30.06
CA SER A 358 16.80 1.71 -31.44
C SER A 358 15.38 2.28 -31.65
N LYS A 359 15.17 2.93 -32.77
CA LYS A 359 13.85 3.44 -33.13
C LYS A 359 12.83 2.32 -33.25
N GLU A 360 13.21 1.25 -33.92
CA GLU A 360 12.37 0.06 -34.15
C GLU A 360 12.00 -0.62 -32.83
N ALA A 361 12.98 -0.88 -31.96
CA ALA A 361 12.73 -1.44 -30.61
C ALA A 361 11.81 -0.53 -29.78
N SER A 362 12.00 0.80 -29.87
CA SER A 362 11.15 1.78 -29.19
C SER A 362 9.71 1.73 -29.67
N GLN A 363 9.47 1.54 -30.97
CA GLN A 363 8.13 1.42 -31.56
C GLN A 363 7.42 0.18 -31.03
N HIS A 364 8.05 -1.00 -31.11
CA HIS A 364 7.46 -2.25 -30.61
C HIS A 364 7.20 -2.21 -29.09
N LEU A 365 8.10 -1.65 -28.31
CA LEU A 365 7.88 -1.48 -26.87
C LEU A 365 6.74 -0.48 -26.59
N SER A 366 6.56 0.56 -27.42
CA SER A 366 5.42 1.48 -27.34
C SER A 366 4.08 0.79 -27.59
N GLU A 367 4.01 -0.01 -28.66
CA GLU A 367 2.80 -0.75 -29.03
C GLU A 367 2.42 -1.74 -27.91
N TRP A 368 3.41 -2.43 -27.36
CA TRP A 368 3.19 -3.34 -26.23
C TRP A 368 2.76 -2.59 -24.96
N HIS A 369 3.34 -1.42 -24.68
CA HIS A 369 2.90 -0.58 -23.56
C HIS A 369 1.42 -0.19 -23.70
N ASP A 370 0.97 0.19 -24.90
CA ASP A 370 -0.42 0.57 -25.15
C ASP A 370 -1.37 -0.62 -24.96
N ILE A 371 -0.98 -1.81 -25.41
CA ILE A 371 -1.74 -3.05 -25.17
C ILE A 371 -1.87 -3.32 -23.68
N LEU A 372 -0.79 -3.22 -22.90
CA LEU A 372 -0.83 -3.37 -21.44
C LEU A 372 -1.72 -2.31 -20.80
N PHE A 373 -1.60 -1.05 -21.25
CA PHE A 373 -2.37 0.06 -20.68
C PHE A 373 -3.88 -0.18 -20.83
N GLU A 374 -4.33 -0.67 -21.98
CA GLU A 374 -5.73 -1.04 -22.21
C GLU A 374 -6.17 -2.31 -21.44
N SER A 375 -5.22 -3.19 -21.12
CA SER A 375 -5.51 -4.48 -20.48
C SER A 375 -5.49 -4.42 -18.95
N PHE A 376 -4.80 -3.44 -18.36
CA PHE A 376 -4.61 -3.36 -16.92
C PHE A 376 -5.91 -3.10 -16.16
N PRO A 377 -6.17 -3.84 -15.06
CA PRO A 377 -7.46 -3.87 -14.42
C PRO A 377 -7.78 -2.67 -13.52
N LEU A 378 -6.76 -1.89 -13.13
CA LEU A 378 -6.91 -0.79 -12.20
C LEU A 378 -6.59 0.55 -12.87
N GLU A 379 -7.31 1.58 -12.50
CA GLU A 379 -6.99 2.96 -12.86
C GLU A 379 -6.84 3.84 -11.63
N LEU A 380 -5.89 4.76 -11.65
CA LEU A 380 -5.75 5.77 -10.62
C LEU A 380 -6.73 6.91 -10.89
N VAL A 381 -7.52 7.26 -9.89
CA VAL A 381 -8.51 8.35 -9.96
C VAL A 381 -8.28 9.36 -8.84
N VAL A 382 -8.66 10.61 -9.11
CA VAL A 382 -8.60 11.70 -8.13
C VAL A 382 -10.00 12.19 -7.85
N SER A 383 -10.29 12.41 -6.57
CA SER A 383 -11.55 12.94 -6.08
C SER A 383 -12.78 12.20 -6.63
N PRO A 384 -12.83 10.84 -6.56
CA PRO A 384 -14.02 10.11 -6.95
C PRO A 384 -15.20 10.53 -6.05
N THR A 385 -16.42 10.42 -6.57
CA THR A 385 -17.61 10.54 -5.72
C THR A 385 -17.77 9.29 -4.85
N VAL A 386 -18.58 9.40 -3.78
CA VAL A 386 -18.90 8.25 -2.92
C VAL A 386 -19.54 7.14 -3.73
N SER A 387 -20.52 7.48 -4.57
CA SER A 387 -21.19 6.50 -5.44
C SER A 387 -20.25 5.84 -6.43
N GLU A 388 -19.34 6.59 -7.05
CA GLU A 388 -18.33 6.04 -7.97
C GLU A 388 -17.38 5.07 -7.25
N LEU A 389 -16.84 5.50 -6.10
CA LEU A 389 -15.94 4.69 -5.29
C LEU A 389 -16.56 3.33 -4.96
N PHE A 390 -17.79 3.33 -4.44
CA PHE A 390 -18.45 2.11 -4.00
C PHE A 390 -18.95 1.24 -5.15
N LYS A 391 -19.50 1.85 -6.21
CA LYS A 391 -19.93 1.14 -7.40
C LYS A 391 -18.78 0.40 -8.07
N ARG A 392 -17.64 1.05 -8.22
CA ARG A 392 -16.46 0.46 -8.88
C ARG A 392 -15.74 -0.55 -7.99
N LYS A 393 -15.74 -0.35 -6.67
CA LYS A 393 -15.21 -1.31 -5.69
C LYS A 393 -16.09 -2.58 -5.59
N GLY A 394 -17.28 -2.57 -6.16
CA GLY A 394 -18.23 -3.68 -6.08
C GLY A 394 -18.94 -3.76 -4.73
N THR A 395 -18.85 -2.71 -3.91
CA THR A 395 -19.52 -2.62 -2.61
C THR A 395 -20.83 -1.85 -2.77
N LYS A 396 -21.90 -2.35 -2.20
CA LYS A 396 -23.16 -1.62 -2.17
C LYS A 396 -23.10 -0.49 -1.14
N LEU A 397 -23.61 0.67 -1.53
CA LEU A 397 -23.94 1.72 -0.58
C LEU A 397 -25.13 1.23 0.24
N VAL A 398 -25.02 1.35 1.56
CA VAL A 398 -26.09 0.95 2.49
C VAL A 398 -26.94 2.16 2.84
N GLN A 399 -28.15 1.94 3.31
CA GLN A 399 -29.04 3.00 3.78
C GLN A 399 -29.03 3.08 5.30
N LEU A 400 -29.30 4.25 5.86
CA LEU A 400 -29.52 4.39 7.29
C LEU A 400 -30.50 3.33 7.80
N PRO A 401 -30.26 2.68 8.99
CA PRO A 401 -29.30 3.04 10.01
C PRO A 401 -27.92 2.34 9.91
N ASP A 402 -27.61 1.65 8.82
CA ASP A 402 -26.42 0.77 8.74
C ASP A 402 -25.10 1.50 8.42
N LEU A 403 -24.97 2.78 8.71
CA LEU A 403 -24.05 3.62 7.99
C LEU A 403 -23.15 4.54 8.73
N ILE A 404 -21.96 4.81 8.20
CA ILE A 404 -21.00 5.60 8.96
C ILE A 404 -20.10 6.60 8.25
N MET A 405 -20.04 6.80 6.96
CA MET A 405 -19.27 7.93 6.43
C MET A 405 -19.90 8.56 5.22
N VAL A 406 -20.00 9.87 5.25
CA VAL A 406 -20.72 10.65 4.27
C VAL A 406 -19.84 11.75 3.72
N SER A 407 -19.88 11.95 2.42
CA SER A 407 -19.47 13.20 1.81
C SER A 407 -20.55 14.25 2.10
N ARG A 408 -20.21 15.48 2.16
CA ARG A 408 -20.97 16.69 2.42
C ARG A 408 -22.47 16.55 2.64
N ILE A 409 -22.95 16.99 3.78
CA ILE A 409 -24.38 17.12 4.10
C ILE A 409 -24.80 18.58 3.89
N LYS A 410 -25.91 18.81 3.19
CA LYS A 410 -26.38 20.14 2.84
C LYS A 410 -26.74 21.01 4.05
N GLN A 411 -27.16 20.42 5.15
CA GLN A 411 -27.45 21.10 6.41
C GLN A 411 -26.36 20.93 7.46
N PHE A 412 -25.12 20.79 7.02
CA PHE A 412 -23.97 20.54 7.91
C PHE A 412 -23.88 21.55 9.06
N ASP A 413 -24.00 22.84 8.77
CA ASP A 413 -23.88 23.90 9.80
C ASP A 413 -25.00 23.80 10.85
N LYS A 414 -26.21 23.43 10.44
CA LYS A 414 -27.33 23.23 11.38
C LYS A 414 -27.04 22.05 12.32
N ILE A 415 -26.54 20.94 11.80
CA ILE A 415 -26.19 19.77 12.60
C ILE A 415 -24.97 20.08 13.49
N LYS A 416 -23.98 20.77 12.95
CA LYS A 416 -22.78 21.20 13.70
C LYS A 416 -23.14 22.07 14.90
N ASN A 417 -24.02 23.05 14.70
CA ASN A 417 -24.47 23.93 15.77
C ASN A 417 -25.25 23.16 16.84
N LEU A 418 -26.15 22.28 16.41
CA LEU A 418 -26.91 21.40 17.32
C LEU A 418 -25.99 20.51 18.16
N LEU A 419 -25.00 19.87 17.53
CA LEU A 419 -24.02 19.03 18.21
C LEU A 419 -23.11 19.85 19.14
N SER A 420 -22.76 21.08 18.75
CA SER A 420 -21.97 22.00 19.60
C SER A 420 -22.73 22.40 20.86
N ASP A 421 -24.01 22.74 20.73
CA ASP A 421 -24.86 23.12 21.87
C ASP A 421 -25.04 21.95 22.87
N ILE A 422 -25.12 20.72 22.34
CA ILE A 422 -25.23 19.50 23.16
C ILE A 422 -23.87 19.17 23.81
N SER A 423 -22.75 19.44 23.12
CA SER A 423 -21.39 19.02 23.56
C SER A 423 -20.80 19.91 24.67
N GLN A 424 -21.33 21.09 24.92
CA GLN A 424 -20.75 22.02 25.91
C GLN A 424 -20.71 21.47 27.35
N ASN A 425 -21.48 20.41 27.64
CA ASN A 425 -21.57 19.79 28.97
C ASN A 425 -21.14 18.32 29.03
N SER A 426 -20.49 17.78 28.01
CA SER A 426 -20.23 16.35 27.93
C SER A 426 -18.79 15.98 27.58
N SER A 427 -18.30 14.88 28.18
CA SER A 427 -17.00 14.31 27.83
C SER A 427 -17.12 13.37 26.63
N VAL A 428 -16.20 13.52 25.67
CA VAL A 428 -16.13 12.65 24.49
C VAL A 428 -15.66 11.24 24.89
N LEU A 429 -16.38 10.21 24.44
CA LEU A 429 -16.00 8.82 24.60
C LEU A 429 -15.64 8.21 23.23
N CYS A 430 -14.64 7.36 23.24
CA CYS A 430 -14.25 6.56 22.07
C CYS A 430 -14.56 5.09 22.31
N LYS A 431 -15.08 4.39 21.33
CA LYS A 431 -15.30 2.96 21.40
C LYS A 431 -14.01 2.19 21.08
N ARG A 432 -13.57 1.34 21.99
CA ARG A 432 -12.44 0.44 21.81
C ARG A 432 -12.90 -0.98 22.06
N GLY A 433 -13.08 -1.74 21.00
CA GLY A 433 -13.79 -3.04 21.07
C GLY A 433 -15.23 -2.83 21.53
N ASN A 434 -15.67 -3.55 22.55
CA ASN A 434 -17.01 -3.42 23.12
C ASN A 434 -17.11 -2.40 24.29
N ARG A 435 -16.08 -1.57 24.48
CA ARG A 435 -16.05 -0.59 25.59
C ARG A 435 -15.95 0.82 25.06
N TRP A 436 -16.69 1.74 25.71
CA TRP A 436 -16.54 3.16 25.55
C TRP A 436 -15.53 3.67 26.56
N ILE A 437 -14.49 4.35 26.09
CA ILE A 437 -13.42 4.90 26.95
C ILE A 437 -13.17 6.36 26.61
N LYS A 438 -12.74 7.13 27.59
CA LYS A 438 -12.16 8.45 27.32
C LYS A 438 -10.84 8.28 26.59
N PRO A 439 -10.60 9.00 25.48
CA PRO A 439 -9.31 8.94 24.82
C PRO A 439 -8.25 9.57 25.72
N GLU A 440 -7.26 8.79 26.14
CA GLU A 440 -6.16 9.25 26.98
C GLU A 440 -5.14 10.09 26.19
N SER A 441 -5.06 9.90 24.87
CA SER A 441 -4.15 10.62 24.01
C SER A 441 -4.70 10.84 22.58
N LYS A 442 -4.03 11.71 21.81
CA LYS A 442 -4.35 11.90 20.39
C LYS A 442 -4.17 10.62 19.56
N SER A 443 -3.31 9.70 19.98
CA SER A 443 -3.06 8.41 19.31
C SER A 443 -4.18 7.39 19.49
N ASP A 444 -4.97 7.50 20.57
CA ASP A 444 -6.12 6.63 20.81
C ASP A 444 -7.34 6.99 19.96
N ARG A 445 -7.22 8.03 19.15
CA ARG A 445 -8.26 8.45 18.23
C ARG A 445 -8.29 7.52 17.02
N LEU A 446 -9.26 6.64 16.99
CA LEU A 446 -9.46 5.53 16.02
C LEU A 446 -9.73 5.94 14.58
N LEU A 447 -9.40 7.14 14.17
CA LEU A 447 -9.74 7.64 12.84
C LEU A 447 -8.47 7.91 12.03
N PRO A 448 -8.35 7.33 10.81
CA PRO A 448 -7.17 7.52 9.98
C PRO A 448 -7.00 8.99 9.60
N LYS A 449 -5.76 9.50 9.71
CA LYS A 449 -5.36 10.73 9.02
C LYS A 449 -5.68 10.55 7.52
N PRO A 450 -6.15 11.54 6.82
CA PRO A 450 -5.99 12.99 6.93
C PRO A 450 -7.26 13.78 7.25
N TYR A 451 -8.26 13.19 7.85
CA TYR A 451 -9.56 13.80 8.07
C TYR A 451 -9.67 14.45 9.46
N GLU A 452 -8.66 15.20 9.85
CA GLU A 452 -8.50 15.68 11.21
C GLU A 452 -9.04 17.10 11.48
N SER A 453 -10.30 17.36 11.27
CA SER A 453 -10.94 18.38 12.06
C SER A 453 -12.19 17.80 12.71
N ARG A 454 -12.12 17.59 14.01
CA ARG A 454 -13.22 16.98 14.76
C ARG A 454 -14.11 18.07 15.35
N VAL A 455 -15.38 17.99 15.04
CA VAL A 455 -16.40 18.48 15.97
C VAL A 455 -16.56 17.37 17.02
N GLU A 456 -16.47 17.72 18.28
CA GLU A 456 -16.67 16.79 19.39
C GLU A 456 -18.10 16.29 19.37
N VAL A 457 -18.25 14.97 19.46
CA VAL A 457 -19.55 14.30 19.47
C VAL A 457 -20.03 14.23 20.90
N PRO A 458 -21.33 14.42 21.15
CA PRO A 458 -21.90 14.13 22.46
C PRO A 458 -21.53 12.71 22.88
N SER A 459 -20.98 12.58 24.08
CA SER A 459 -20.70 11.26 24.62
C SER A 459 -22.00 10.50 24.86
N ILE A 460 -21.91 9.19 24.98
CA ILE A 460 -23.03 8.37 25.42
C ILE A 460 -23.57 8.88 26.77
N ASP A 461 -22.68 9.32 27.64
CA ASP A 461 -23.01 9.89 28.96
C ASP A 461 -23.74 11.24 28.87
N SER A 462 -23.68 11.94 27.75
CA SER A 462 -24.48 13.15 27.51
C SER A 462 -25.95 12.85 27.17
N GLY A 463 -26.28 11.60 26.98
CA GLY A 463 -27.64 11.16 26.82
C GLY A 463 -28.31 11.43 25.48
N TYR A 464 -27.56 11.79 24.43
CA TYR A 464 -28.15 12.11 23.14
C TYR A 464 -27.61 11.26 22.02
N SER A 465 -28.47 10.84 21.10
CA SER A 465 -28.16 10.15 19.87
C SER A 465 -29.20 10.47 18.78
N ILE A 466 -28.87 10.20 17.54
CA ILE A 466 -29.77 10.35 16.41
C ILE A 466 -30.16 8.96 15.95
N ASN A 467 -31.38 8.51 16.27
CA ASN A 467 -31.91 7.18 15.93
C ASN A 467 -30.91 6.03 16.21
N GLY A 468 -30.22 6.07 17.37
CA GLY A 468 -29.19 5.09 17.67
C GLY A 468 -27.86 5.30 16.93
N ILE A 469 -27.68 6.44 16.29
CA ILE A 469 -26.51 6.78 15.48
C ILE A 469 -25.78 7.97 16.11
N ASN A 470 -24.48 7.88 16.16
CA ASN A 470 -23.59 8.97 16.54
C ASN A 470 -23.12 9.75 15.32
N LEU A 471 -23.12 11.07 15.39
CA LEU A 471 -22.61 11.92 14.33
C LEU A 471 -21.29 12.55 14.72
N VAL A 472 -20.27 12.37 13.91
CA VAL A 472 -18.94 12.98 14.05
C VAL A 472 -18.65 13.82 12.84
N SER A 473 -18.39 15.11 13.02
CA SER A 473 -17.89 15.94 11.93
C SER A 473 -16.40 15.74 11.70
N LYS A 474 -16.02 15.65 10.44
CA LYS A 474 -14.63 15.59 9.99
C LYS A 474 -14.42 16.53 8.83
N GLY A 475 -14.09 17.79 9.14
CA GLY A 475 -13.98 18.81 8.12
C GLY A 475 -15.28 18.95 7.33
N GLU A 476 -15.27 18.61 6.05
CA GLU A 476 -16.45 18.67 5.18
C GLU A 476 -17.34 17.42 5.24
N TYR A 477 -16.98 16.43 6.06
CA TYR A 477 -17.68 15.15 6.15
C TYR A 477 -18.32 14.96 7.51
N ILE A 478 -19.41 14.23 7.54
CA ILE A 478 -20.01 13.71 8.75
C ILE A 478 -19.81 12.20 8.78
N HIS A 479 -19.22 11.73 9.87
CA HIS A 479 -19.24 10.32 10.20
C HIS A 479 -20.49 10.02 10.98
N VAL A 480 -21.09 8.88 10.65
CA VAL A 480 -22.26 8.36 11.33
C VAL A 480 -21.87 7.01 11.93
N GLU A 481 -21.91 6.87 13.23
CA GLU A 481 -21.54 5.66 13.95
C GLU A 481 -22.78 4.99 14.52
N LEU A 482 -22.90 3.68 14.34
CA LEU A 482 -23.99 2.89 14.92
C LEU A 482 -23.71 2.61 16.40
N PHE A 483 -24.73 2.80 17.22
CA PHE A 483 -24.66 2.51 18.65
C PHE A 483 -24.90 1.05 18.99
N GLU A 484 -25.70 0.37 18.21
CA GLU A 484 -26.14 -0.98 18.53
C GLU A 484 -25.53 -2.06 17.65
N ASN A 485 -25.45 -3.27 18.23
CA ASN A 485 -25.02 -4.52 17.60
C ASN A 485 -23.64 -4.47 16.96
N SER A 486 -22.74 -3.77 17.57
CA SER A 486 -21.38 -3.80 17.10
C SER A 486 -20.60 -4.96 17.74
N ASP A 487 -20.93 -6.17 17.39
CA ASP A 487 -19.97 -7.27 17.31
C ASP A 487 -18.85 -6.95 16.29
N PHE A 488 -19.09 -5.94 15.51
CA PHE A 488 -18.19 -5.36 14.54
C PHE A 488 -17.75 -4.00 15.06
N GLY A 489 -16.52 -3.81 15.47
CA GLY A 489 -15.96 -2.53 15.92
C GLY A 489 -16.40 -1.31 15.10
N LEU A 490 -15.87 -0.13 15.34
CA LEU A 490 -16.16 1.09 14.57
C LEU A 490 -16.12 0.83 13.06
N HIS A 491 -17.26 0.57 12.48
CA HIS A 491 -17.39 0.41 11.04
C HIS A 491 -17.70 1.76 10.41
N HIS A 492 -16.76 2.22 9.61
CA HIS A 492 -17.02 3.30 8.67
C HIS A 492 -17.88 2.75 7.54
N ALA A 493 -19.17 2.98 7.60
CA ALA A 493 -20.05 2.70 6.49
C ALA A 493 -20.26 3.98 5.66
N HIS A 494 -20.75 3.85 4.45
CA HIS A 494 -20.95 4.96 3.53
C HIS A 494 -22.42 5.10 3.18
N ILE A 495 -22.99 6.28 3.40
CA ILE A 495 -24.39 6.56 3.10
C ILE A 495 -24.59 6.79 1.62
N ALA A 496 -25.60 6.13 1.06
CA ALA A 496 -26.05 6.44 -0.27
C ALA A 496 -26.49 7.92 -0.35
N PRO A 497 -26.16 8.64 -1.42
CA PRO A 497 -26.70 9.97 -1.66
C PRO A 497 -28.22 9.96 -1.60
N GLY A 498 -28.84 10.96 -0.97
CA GLY A 498 -30.29 11.03 -0.79
C GLY A 498 -30.75 11.95 0.32
N LYS A 499 -32.05 11.92 0.60
CA LYS A 499 -32.67 12.68 1.68
C LYS A 499 -33.06 11.73 2.81
N TYR A 500 -32.66 12.07 4.01
CA TYR A 500 -32.89 11.27 5.20
C TYR A 500 -33.52 12.12 6.30
N ASN A 501 -34.50 11.54 6.99
CA ASN A 501 -35.08 12.12 8.18
C ASN A 501 -34.40 11.52 9.41
N LEU A 502 -33.77 12.36 10.21
CA LEU A 502 -33.14 11.97 11.46
C LEU A 502 -33.88 12.57 12.63
N SER A 503 -33.93 11.84 13.73
CA SER A 503 -34.55 12.29 14.97
C SER A 503 -33.55 12.19 16.10
N LEU A 504 -33.36 13.27 16.83
CA LEU A 504 -32.53 13.28 18.03
C LEU A 504 -33.33 12.64 19.17
N LEU A 505 -32.76 11.65 19.82
CA LEU A 505 -33.37 10.94 20.95
C LEU A 505 -32.64 11.30 22.23
N LYS A 506 -33.37 11.53 23.31
CA LYS A 506 -32.76 11.67 24.63
C LYS A 506 -32.14 10.32 25.02
N ARG A 507 -30.92 10.37 25.57
CA ARG A 507 -30.26 9.26 26.21
C ARG A 507 -30.07 9.59 27.68
N TYR A 508 -30.50 8.69 28.55
CA TYR A 508 -30.36 8.90 29.98
C TYR A 508 -28.92 8.69 30.44
N THR A 509 -28.42 9.58 31.29
CA THR A 509 -27.15 9.38 31.99
C THR A 509 -27.28 8.22 32.99
N ASN A 510 -26.15 7.71 33.47
CA ASN A 510 -26.15 6.66 34.49
C ASN A 510 -26.91 7.08 35.75
N ASP A 511 -26.74 8.32 36.19
CA ASP A 511 -27.40 8.86 37.37
C ASP A 511 -28.92 9.00 37.16
N GLU A 512 -29.37 9.53 36.03
CA GLU A 512 -30.80 9.58 35.68
C GLU A 512 -31.46 8.21 35.63
N ILE A 513 -30.72 7.18 35.12
CA ILE A 513 -31.21 5.81 35.09
C ILE A 513 -31.34 5.26 36.51
N LEU A 514 -30.33 5.50 37.36
CA LEU A 514 -30.36 5.06 38.76
C LEU A 514 -31.47 5.74 39.53
N GLU A 515 -31.67 7.05 39.36
CA GLU A 515 -32.80 7.79 39.96
C GLU A 515 -34.15 7.22 39.52
N LEU A 516 -34.31 6.89 38.23
CA LEU A 516 -35.54 6.23 37.73
C LEU A 516 -35.76 4.86 38.35
N ILE A 517 -34.69 4.08 38.56
CA ILE A 517 -34.77 2.77 39.20
C ILE A 517 -35.13 2.94 40.67
N GLU A 518 -34.50 3.88 41.37
CA GLU A 518 -34.75 4.15 42.80
C GLU A 518 -36.19 4.57 43.08
N GLN A 519 -36.86 5.26 42.15
CA GLN A 519 -38.28 5.60 42.26
C GLN A 519 -39.21 4.37 42.33
N TYR A 520 -38.74 3.24 41.79
CA TYR A 520 -39.49 1.97 41.80
C TYR A 520 -39.00 0.99 42.84
N LEU A 521 -38.08 1.41 43.71
CA LEU A 521 -37.61 0.66 44.88
C LEU A 521 -38.31 1.07 46.16
N PRO A 522 -39.62 1.25 46.21
CA PRO A 522 -40.29 1.60 47.43
C PRO A 522 -40.34 0.38 48.36
N VAL A 523 -40.11 0.63 49.55
CA VAL A 523 -40.00 -0.18 50.72
C VAL A 523 -41.16 -1.10 51.05
N PRO A 524 -41.30 -2.28 50.50
CA PRO A 524 -41.87 -3.36 51.28
C PRO A 524 -40.75 -4.26 51.79
N LYS A 525 -40.77 -4.64 53.04
CA LYS A 525 -39.95 -5.67 53.66
C LYS A 525 -39.94 -7.01 52.88
N GLU A 526 -40.88 -7.17 51.97
CA GLU A 526 -41.13 -8.36 51.14
C GLU A 526 -40.33 -8.43 49.83
N GLY A 527 -39.59 -7.38 49.48
CA GLY A 527 -38.89 -7.26 48.22
C GLY A 527 -39.80 -7.04 47.01
N VAL A 528 -39.29 -6.41 45.94
CA VAL A 528 -40.01 -6.11 44.69
C VAL A 528 -39.45 -6.97 43.57
N SER A 529 -40.31 -7.48 42.71
CA SER A 529 -39.91 -8.28 41.55
C SER A 529 -39.04 -7.44 40.61
N LEU A 530 -37.88 -7.97 40.24
CA LEU A 530 -37.00 -7.37 39.24
C LEU A 530 -37.73 -7.10 37.92
N LYS A 531 -38.63 -8.01 37.54
CA LYS A 531 -39.45 -7.87 36.35
C LYS A 531 -40.43 -6.70 36.49
N GLU A 532 -41.05 -6.49 37.65
CA GLU A 532 -41.98 -5.37 37.86
C GLU A 532 -41.26 -4.03 37.81
N ILE A 533 -40.05 -3.93 38.40
CA ILE A 533 -39.23 -2.72 38.28
C ILE A 533 -38.82 -2.47 36.83
N PHE A 534 -38.40 -3.51 36.13
CA PHE A 534 -38.05 -3.39 34.71
C PHE A 534 -39.25 -3.00 33.83
N ASP A 535 -40.42 -3.54 34.08
CA ASP A 535 -41.64 -3.19 33.35
C ASP A 535 -42.08 -1.74 33.62
N ASN A 536 -41.91 -1.25 34.83
CA ASN A 536 -42.14 0.15 35.18
C ASN A 536 -41.07 1.08 34.60
N PHE A 537 -39.82 0.68 34.64
CA PHE A 537 -38.73 1.40 34.00
C PHE A 537 -38.97 1.55 32.49
N LYS A 538 -39.41 0.50 31.79
CA LYS A 538 -39.71 0.53 30.37
C LYS A 538 -40.84 1.53 30.03
N LYS A 539 -41.77 1.81 30.91
CA LYS A 539 -42.84 2.79 30.67
C LYS A 539 -42.31 4.23 30.55
N ASN A 540 -41.20 4.53 31.20
CA ASN A 540 -40.58 5.84 31.20
C ASN A 540 -39.49 6.00 30.12
N ILE A 541 -39.05 4.90 29.53
CA ILE A 541 -38.01 4.84 28.50
C ILE A 541 -38.63 4.33 27.21
N SER A 542 -38.60 5.15 26.18
CA SER A 542 -39.33 4.90 24.93
C SER A 542 -38.60 3.94 24.00
N SER A 543 -37.28 3.76 24.20
CA SER A 543 -36.44 3.04 23.24
C SER A 543 -35.23 2.37 23.92
N PRO A 544 -34.78 1.19 23.45
CA PRO A 544 -33.54 0.56 23.86
C PRO A 544 -32.30 1.46 23.77
N HIS A 545 -32.34 2.45 22.86
CA HIS A 545 -31.24 3.40 22.64
C HIS A 545 -31.08 4.45 23.74
N GLU A 546 -32.05 4.54 24.64
CA GLU A 546 -32.03 5.52 25.72
C GLU A 546 -31.19 5.09 26.93
N VAL A 547 -30.73 3.82 26.93
CA VAL A 547 -29.97 3.23 28.05
C VAL A 547 -28.63 2.64 27.58
N HIS A 548 -27.69 2.49 28.54
CA HIS A 548 -26.33 2.02 28.26
C HIS A 548 -26.13 0.50 28.43
N PHE A 549 -27.19 -0.25 28.63
CA PHE A 549 -27.15 -1.67 28.84
C PHE A 549 -28.12 -2.41 27.90
N LYS A 550 -27.95 -3.72 27.80
CA LYS A 550 -28.82 -4.57 27.00
C LYS A 550 -30.27 -4.45 27.51
N PHE A 551 -31.16 -3.93 26.65
CA PHE A 551 -32.55 -3.57 27.03
C PHE A 551 -33.45 -4.81 27.12
N ASN A 552 -33.09 -5.70 28.02
CA ASN A 552 -33.87 -6.88 28.41
C ASN A 552 -33.71 -7.12 29.92
N LEU A 553 -34.48 -8.05 30.45
CA LEU A 553 -34.48 -8.31 31.90
C LEU A 553 -33.11 -8.73 32.43
N GLU A 554 -32.39 -9.55 31.69
CA GLU A 554 -31.03 -10.01 32.04
C GLU A 554 -30.02 -8.85 32.10
N GLY A 555 -30.01 -8.00 31.04
CA GLY A 555 -29.12 -6.81 31.00
C GLY A 555 -29.48 -5.78 32.07
N PHE A 556 -30.75 -5.65 32.40
CA PHE A 556 -31.21 -4.80 33.50
C PHE A 556 -30.75 -5.34 34.86
N GLU A 557 -30.84 -6.63 35.09
CA GLU A 557 -30.35 -7.29 36.28
C GLU A 557 -28.84 -7.10 36.45
N ASP A 558 -28.08 -7.31 35.38
CA ASP A 558 -26.63 -7.09 35.36
C ASP A 558 -26.26 -5.64 35.66
N TYR A 559 -27.02 -4.69 35.10
CA TYR A 559 -26.85 -3.27 35.36
C TYR A 559 -27.08 -2.94 36.84
N ILE A 560 -28.12 -3.45 37.45
CA ILE A 560 -28.41 -3.25 38.88
C ILE A 560 -27.32 -3.88 39.76
N LYS A 561 -26.92 -5.11 39.48
CA LYS A 561 -25.83 -5.81 40.20
C LYS A 561 -24.51 -5.02 40.13
N LEU A 562 -24.19 -4.49 38.95
CA LEU A 562 -22.99 -3.69 38.76
C LEU A 562 -23.00 -2.41 39.58
N ASN A 563 -24.13 -1.68 39.56
CA ASN A 563 -24.24 -0.40 40.26
C ASN A 563 -24.40 -0.57 41.77
N LYS A 564 -25.02 -1.67 42.25
CA LYS A 564 -24.96 -2.08 43.63
C LYS A 564 -23.50 -2.34 44.09
N LYS A 565 -22.73 -3.10 43.33
CA LYS A 565 -21.31 -3.36 43.62
C LYS A 565 -20.46 -2.09 43.69
N ARG A 566 -20.86 -1.06 42.94
CA ARG A 566 -20.20 0.26 42.91
C ARG A 566 -20.67 1.21 44.01
N GLY A 567 -21.63 0.79 44.83
CA GLY A 567 -22.24 1.65 45.87
C GLY A 567 -23.10 2.78 45.32
N LEU A 568 -23.47 2.73 44.02
CA LEU A 568 -24.26 3.78 43.36
C LEU A 568 -25.77 3.51 43.43
N LEU A 569 -26.18 2.32 43.81
CA LEU A 569 -27.58 1.91 44.00
C LEU A 569 -27.78 1.32 45.38
N ARG A 570 -28.72 1.88 46.15
CA ARG A 570 -29.01 1.46 47.55
C ARG A 570 -29.93 0.23 47.55
N VAL A 571 -29.33 -0.93 47.35
CA VAL A 571 -30.03 -2.23 47.35
C VAL A 571 -29.33 -3.14 48.33
N HIS A 572 -30.07 -3.68 49.32
CA HIS A 572 -29.54 -4.59 50.32
C HIS A 572 -29.17 -5.92 49.69
N GLU A 573 -30.11 -6.57 49.00
CA GLU A 573 -29.93 -7.88 48.40
C GLU A 573 -30.71 -8.05 47.11
N ILE A 574 -30.18 -8.86 46.17
CA ILE A 574 -30.90 -9.36 44.98
C ILE A 574 -30.94 -10.86 45.09
N LYS A 575 -32.12 -11.43 45.30
CA LYS A 575 -32.31 -12.86 45.50
C LYS A 575 -33.59 -13.33 44.82
N GLU A 576 -33.52 -14.47 44.10
CA GLU A 576 -34.65 -15.09 43.42
C GLU A 576 -35.45 -14.08 42.53
N GLN A 577 -34.75 -13.25 41.77
CA GLN A 577 -35.33 -12.18 40.92
C GLN A 577 -36.14 -11.12 41.70
N LYS A 578 -35.89 -10.95 42.99
CA LYS A 578 -36.41 -9.87 43.81
C LYS A 578 -35.30 -8.96 44.29
N ILE A 579 -35.60 -7.68 44.42
CA ILE A 579 -34.73 -6.65 44.97
C ILE A 579 -35.26 -6.27 46.35
N PHE A 580 -34.36 -6.30 47.31
CA PHE A 580 -34.65 -5.87 48.67
C PHE A 580 -33.94 -4.54 48.94
N PRO A 581 -34.68 -3.45 49.14
CA PRO A 581 -34.09 -2.18 49.46
C PRO A 581 -33.46 -2.18 50.86
N VAL A 582 -32.49 -1.26 51.06
CA VAL A 582 -31.90 -1.04 52.39
C VAL A 582 -32.94 -0.35 53.29
N VAL A 583 -33.23 -0.91 54.44
CA VAL A 583 -34.10 -0.31 55.45
C VAL A 583 -33.24 0.58 56.34
N GLU A 584 -33.71 1.79 56.67
CA GLU A 584 -32.96 2.77 57.48
C GLU A 584 -32.50 2.25 58.85
N SER A 585 -33.09 1.15 59.35
CA SER A 585 -32.64 0.48 60.57
C SER A 585 -31.32 -0.29 60.46
N ASP A 586 -30.78 -0.48 59.26
CA ASP A 586 -29.55 -1.22 59.00
C ASP A 586 -28.32 -0.32 58.87
N ILE A 587 -28.47 1.01 59.11
CA ILE A 587 -27.40 2.00 59.02
C ILE A 587 -26.88 2.38 60.43
N SER A 588 -27.11 1.55 61.43
CA SER A 588 -26.47 1.73 62.76
C SER A 588 -25.41 0.64 62.93
N ASP A 589 -24.18 0.95 62.58
CA ASP A 589 -22.87 0.86 63.26
C ASP A 589 -21.72 0.92 62.23
#